data_9f8563f24e251bbf57e17b037c1a0cf5
#
_entry.id   9f8563f24e251bbf57e17b037c1a0cf5
#
_cell.length_a   1.000
_cell.length_b   1.000
_cell.length_c   1.000
_cell.angle_alpha   90.00
_cell.angle_beta   90.00
_cell.angle_gamma   90.00
#
_symmetry.space_group_name_H-M   'P 1'
#
loop_
_entity.id
_entity.type
_entity.pdbx_description
1 polymer ?
#
loop_
_entity_poly.entity_id
_entity_poly.type
_entity_poly.pdbx_seq_one_letter_code
_entity_poly.pdbx_strand_id
1 'polypeptide(L)'
;MKTYLMILVLSVSSVIVKAQDKEFYEKVNHITSMYINHGLVNYTALQAAPTELNAVVDMIKKTELKTLNDQEFVAFVINAYNMLVIYNVVNSYPLESVIKENGFFSDKSFSIGKVVLSLDDLEKKILFGKSKDSRLHFALSCAAVGCPPLSKTVYMPQTINEQLDEQATISINDPDFIRVDRTKKEVQLSQIFEWYGLHFGSSKKQQIAYLNRYLKEPIDESYKVKFYQYDWNLNDWKKP
;
A
#
# COMPACT_ATOMS: atom_id res chain seq x y z
N MET A 1 -14.36 -45.93 12.60
CA MET A 1 -13.80 -44.91 13.50
C MET A 1 -12.68 -44.03 12.88
N LYS A 2 -11.93 -44.46 11.88
CA LYS A 2 -10.86 -43.64 11.29
C LYS A 2 -11.35 -42.47 10.43
N THR A 3 -12.53 -42.57 9.80
CA THR A 3 -13.06 -41.54 8.86
C THR A 3 -13.54 -40.28 9.57
N TYR A 4 -14.07 -40.37 10.78
CA TYR A 4 -14.54 -39.22 11.56
C TYR A 4 -13.41 -38.35 12.13
N LEU A 5 -12.25 -38.92 12.43
CA LEU A 5 -11.10 -38.19 12.98
C LEU A 5 -10.46 -37.28 11.92
N MET A 6 -10.48 -37.71 10.64
CA MET A 6 -9.91 -36.94 9.53
C MET A 6 -10.76 -35.69 9.16
N ILE A 7 -12.09 -35.80 9.28
CA ILE A 7 -13.01 -34.68 9.05
C ILE A 7 -12.90 -33.62 10.17
N LEU A 8 -12.71 -34.02 11.41
CA LEU A 8 -12.57 -33.13 12.56
C LEU A 8 -11.26 -32.31 12.48
N VAL A 9 -10.15 -32.91 12.05
CA VAL A 9 -8.85 -32.24 11.90
C VAL A 9 -8.90 -31.21 10.80
N LEU A 10 -9.56 -31.48 9.66
CA LEU A 10 -9.72 -30.52 8.57
C LEU A 10 -10.61 -29.32 8.95
N SER A 11 -11.68 -29.57 9.70
CA SER A 11 -12.58 -28.48 10.15
C SER A 11 -11.93 -27.58 11.21
N VAL A 12 -11.15 -28.14 12.12
CA VAL A 12 -10.41 -27.37 13.14
C VAL A 12 -9.33 -26.50 12.48
N SER A 13 -8.60 -27.04 11.50
CA SER A 13 -7.57 -26.28 10.79
C SER A 13 -8.17 -25.09 10.01
N SER A 14 -9.31 -25.26 9.35
CA SER A 14 -9.96 -24.18 8.60
C SER A 14 -10.53 -23.07 9.49
N VAL A 15 -10.98 -23.41 10.68
CA VAL A 15 -11.47 -22.42 11.68
C VAL A 15 -10.31 -21.61 12.25
N ILE A 16 -9.17 -22.26 12.53
CA ILE A 16 -7.99 -21.57 13.05
C ILE A 16 -7.42 -20.59 12.01
N VAL A 17 -7.32 -20.98 10.75
CA VAL A 17 -6.83 -20.11 9.66
C VAL A 17 -7.72 -18.87 9.52
N LYS A 18 -9.04 -19.03 9.44
CA LYS A 18 -9.98 -17.90 9.36
C LYS A 18 -9.92 -16.95 10.57
N ALA A 19 -9.68 -17.49 11.77
CA ALA A 19 -9.53 -16.68 12.97
C ALA A 19 -8.24 -15.85 12.95
N GLN A 20 -7.13 -16.43 12.47
CA GLN A 20 -5.85 -15.74 12.33
C GLN A 20 -5.91 -14.62 11.26
N ASP A 21 -6.60 -14.88 10.15
CA ASP A 21 -6.83 -13.85 9.12
C ASP A 21 -7.62 -12.67 9.69
N LYS A 22 -8.68 -12.92 10.44
CA LYS A 22 -9.48 -11.87 11.08
C LYS A 22 -8.64 -11.03 12.04
N GLU A 23 -7.84 -11.67 12.91
CA GLU A 23 -6.98 -10.99 13.86
C GLU A 23 -5.94 -10.10 13.15
N PHE A 24 -5.38 -10.54 12.02
CA PHE A 24 -4.46 -9.75 11.21
C PHE A 24 -5.09 -8.41 10.78
N TYR A 25 -6.28 -8.47 10.15
CA TYR A 25 -6.97 -7.27 9.69
C TYR A 25 -7.40 -6.36 10.85
N GLU A 26 -7.82 -6.91 11.99
CA GLU A 26 -8.17 -6.14 13.18
C GLU A 26 -6.96 -5.35 13.72
N LYS A 27 -5.79 -5.99 13.83
CA LYS A 27 -4.55 -5.32 14.28
C LYS A 27 -4.06 -4.27 13.28
N VAL A 28 -4.06 -4.58 11.98
CA VAL A 28 -3.71 -3.60 10.95
C VAL A 28 -4.66 -2.40 11.02
N ASN A 29 -5.97 -2.62 11.14
CA ASN A 29 -6.95 -1.54 11.26
C ASN A 29 -6.73 -0.70 12.52
N HIS A 30 -6.38 -1.31 13.63
CA HIS A 30 -6.05 -0.58 14.86
C HIS A 30 -4.82 0.30 14.64
N ILE A 31 -3.73 -0.23 14.09
CA ILE A 31 -2.51 0.54 13.78
C ILE A 31 -2.83 1.71 12.84
N THR A 32 -3.51 1.44 11.72
CA THR A 32 -3.81 2.49 10.73
C THR A 32 -4.72 3.57 11.30
N SER A 33 -5.73 3.20 12.08
CA SER A 33 -6.68 4.14 12.68
C SER A 33 -6.04 5.03 13.76
N MET A 34 -5.09 4.49 14.54
CA MET A 34 -4.46 5.19 15.67
C MET A 34 -3.25 6.03 15.26
N TYR A 35 -2.47 5.56 14.29
CA TYR A 35 -1.16 6.14 13.99
C TYR A 35 -1.06 6.80 12.61
N ILE A 36 -2.14 6.75 11.78
CA ILE A 36 -2.17 7.41 10.48
C ILE A 36 -3.19 8.56 10.51
N ASN A 37 -2.77 9.73 10.02
CA ASN A 37 -3.62 10.89 9.87
C ASN A 37 -3.25 11.66 8.60
N HIS A 38 -4.22 11.85 7.69
CA HIS A 38 -4.00 12.51 6.39
C HIS A 38 -2.79 11.95 5.61
N GLY A 39 -2.61 10.63 5.61
CA GLY A 39 -1.50 9.95 4.94
C GLY A 39 -0.16 9.99 5.68
N LEU A 40 -0.05 10.76 6.76
CA LEU A 40 1.14 10.85 7.60
C LEU A 40 1.10 9.83 8.73
N VAL A 41 2.26 9.32 9.15
CA VAL A 41 2.42 8.27 10.17
C VAL A 41 3.10 8.81 11.41
N ASN A 42 2.56 8.51 12.59
CA ASN A 42 3.18 8.85 13.87
C ASN A 42 4.24 7.82 14.26
N TYR A 43 5.40 7.91 13.61
CA TYR A 43 6.51 6.97 13.84
C TYR A 43 7.05 7.02 15.26
N THR A 44 7.08 8.20 15.90
CA THR A 44 7.50 8.35 17.29
C THR A 44 6.63 7.52 18.23
N ALA A 45 5.32 7.57 18.06
CA ALA A 45 4.41 6.82 18.91
C ALA A 45 4.48 5.31 18.64
N LEU A 46 4.62 4.90 17.39
CA LEU A 46 4.83 3.50 17.02
C LEU A 46 6.14 2.94 17.57
N GLN A 47 7.23 3.72 17.55
CA GLN A 47 8.51 3.32 18.11
C GLN A 47 8.43 3.15 19.64
N ALA A 48 7.67 4.01 20.32
CA ALA A 48 7.45 3.92 21.75
C ALA A 48 6.57 2.72 22.17
N ALA A 49 5.68 2.24 21.27
CA ALA A 49 4.76 1.14 21.54
C ALA A 49 4.74 0.12 20.38
N PRO A 50 5.85 -0.59 20.08
CA PRO A 50 5.99 -1.41 18.88
C PRO A 50 5.30 -2.78 18.95
N THR A 51 4.74 -3.17 20.09
CA THR A 51 4.26 -4.54 20.36
C THR A 51 3.24 -5.02 19.31
N GLU A 52 2.27 -4.18 18.96
CA GLU A 52 1.24 -4.56 18.01
C GLU A 52 1.76 -4.63 16.57
N LEU A 53 2.63 -3.69 16.19
CA LEU A 53 3.31 -3.72 14.89
C LEU A 53 4.18 -4.99 14.75
N ASN A 54 4.91 -5.35 15.79
CA ASN A 54 5.70 -6.60 15.83
C ASN A 54 4.78 -7.83 15.68
N ALA A 55 3.63 -7.84 16.34
CA ALA A 55 2.67 -8.93 16.22
C ALA A 55 2.13 -9.06 14.78
N VAL A 56 1.84 -7.93 14.12
CA VAL A 56 1.44 -7.93 12.69
C VAL A 56 2.54 -8.50 11.79
N VAL A 57 3.80 -8.11 12.01
CA VAL A 57 4.95 -8.64 11.26
C VAL A 57 5.10 -10.17 11.48
N ASP A 58 4.90 -10.65 12.70
CA ASP A 58 4.90 -12.10 13.00
C ASP A 58 3.74 -12.84 12.32
N MET A 59 2.58 -12.21 12.16
CA MET A 59 1.46 -12.77 11.40
C MET A 59 1.76 -12.82 9.90
N ILE A 60 2.34 -11.74 9.34
CA ILE A 60 2.82 -11.72 7.94
C ILE A 60 3.78 -12.88 7.69
N LYS A 61 4.74 -13.10 8.59
CA LYS A 61 5.72 -14.18 8.49
C LYS A 61 5.10 -15.57 8.45
N LYS A 62 3.95 -15.77 9.07
CA LYS A 62 3.27 -17.09 9.14
C LYS A 62 2.31 -17.33 7.98
N THR A 63 1.97 -16.31 7.18
CA THR A 63 0.97 -16.40 6.12
C THR A 63 1.52 -17.07 4.87
N GLU A 64 0.85 -18.08 4.36
CA GLU A 64 1.19 -18.79 3.12
C GLU A 64 0.41 -18.18 1.94
N LEU A 65 1.07 -17.34 1.11
CA LEU A 65 0.43 -16.61 -0.01
C LEU A 65 -0.34 -17.51 -0.98
N LYS A 66 0.09 -18.76 -1.18
CA LYS A 66 -0.54 -19.72 -2.10
C LYS A 66 -1.92 -20.22 -1.62
N THR A 67 -2.27 -20.02 -0.35
CA THR A 67 -3.56 -20.45 0.20
C THR A 67 -4.64 -19.37 0.03
N LEU A 68 -4.24 -18.14 -0.34
CA LEU A 68 -5.13 -17.00 -0.50
C LEU A 68 -5.78 -17.02 -1.89
N ASN A 69 -7.10 -16.75 -1.95
CA ASN A 69 -7.75 -16.41 -3.21
C ASN A 69 -7.31 -15.03 -3.71
N ASP A 70 -7.74 -14.60 -4.89
CA ASP A 70 -7.23 -13.37 -5.51
C ASP A 70 -7.55 -12.10 -4.71
N GLN A 71 -8.72 -12.00 -4.11
CA GLN A 71 -9.12 -10.84 -3.28
C GLN A 71 -8.36 -10.84 -1.95
N GLU A 72 -8.28 -12.00 -1.30
CA GLU A 72 -7.47 -12.19 -0.08
C GLU A 72 -6.00 -11.87 -0.33
N PHE A 73 -5.46 -12.33 -1.46
CA PHE A 73 -4.08 -12.07 -1.85
C PHE A 73 -3.80 -10.58 -2.01
N VAL A 74 -4.63 -9.86 -2.79
CA VAL A 74 -4.42 -8.43 -3.03
C VAL A 74 -4.54 -7.64 -1.73
N ALA A 75 -5.61 -7.87 -0.95
CA ALA A 75 -5.82 -7.18 0.32
C ALA A 75 -4.68 -7.47 1.32
N PHE A 76 -4.29 -8.74 1.46
CA PHE A 76 -3.21 -9.12 2.37
C PHE A 76 -1.88 -8.49 1.96
N VAL A 77 -1.50 -8.56 0.67
CA VAL A 77 -0.18 -8.07 0.21
C VAL A 77 -0.08 -6.54 0.33
N ILE A 78 -1.14 -5.79 0.05
CA ILE A 78 -1.16 -4.33 0.27
C ILE A 78 -0.92 -4.01 1.75
N ASN A 79 -1.70 -4.61 2.65
CA ASN A 79 -1.55 -4.37 4.08
C ASN A 79 -0.16 -4.82 4.59
N ALA A 80 0.31 -5.99 4.16
CA ALA A 80 1.63 -6.50 4.53
C ALA A 80 2.76 -5.56 4.07
N TYR A 81 2.72 -5.11 2.81
CA TYR A 81 3.70 -4.16 2.29
C TYR A 81 3.72 -2.87 3.12
N ASN A 82 2.57 -2.24 3.33
CA ASN A 82 2.48 -0.99 4.09
C ASN A 82 2.96 -1.16 5.55
N MET A 83 2.60 -2.25 6.22
CA MET A 83 3.06 -2.53 7.58
C MET A 83 4.55 -2.83 7.64
N LEU A 84 5.13 -3.53 6.65
CA LEU A 84 6.57 -3.79 6.58
C LEU A 84 7.38 -2.52 6.27
N VAL A 85 6.85 -1.61 5.45
CA VAL A 85 7.46 -0.27 5.23
C VAL A 85 7.47 0.51 6.54
N ILE A 86 6.33 0.59 7.24
CA ILE A 86 6.22 1.26 8.55
C ILE A 86 7.19 0.62 9.56
N TYR A 87 7.25 -0.71 9.62
CA TYR A 87 8.16 -1.45 10.49
C TYR A 87 9.64 -1.12 10.22
N ASN A 88 10.04 -1.04 8.94
CA ASN A 88 11.39 -0.64 8.57
C ASN A 88 11.72 0.78 9.02
N VAL A 89 10.79 1.73 8.83
CA VAL A 89 10.98 3.10 9.32
C VAL A 89 11.10 3.14 10.83
N VAL A 90 10.21 2.48 11.57
CA VAL A 90 10.23 2.44 13.05
C VAL A 90 11.56 1.92 13.59
N ASN A 91 12.14 0.89 12.93
CA ASN A 91 13.43 0.31 13.33
C ASN A 91 14.63 1.22 13.02
N SER A 92 14.50 2.13 12.05
CA SER A 92 15.55 3.08 11.65
C SER A 92 15.30 4.50 12.15
N TYR A 93 14.19 4.72 12.86
CA TYR A 93 13.78 6.05 13.30
C TYR A 93 14.66 6.59 14.44
N PRO A 94 15.06 7.89 14.43
CA PRO A 94 14.60 8.95 13.53
C PRO A 94 15.24 8.86 12.13
N LEU A 95 14.42 9.08 11.10
CA LEU A 95 14.81 9.04 9.70
C LEU A 95 14.21 10.25 8.96
N GLU A 96 15.02 10.97 8.18
CA GLU A 96 14.52 12.12 7.40
C GLU A 96 13.90 11.68 6.07
N SER A 97 14.43 10.59 5.49
CA SER A 97 14.01 10.07 4.19
C SER A 97 14.46 8.64 4.01
N VAL A 98 13.60 7.78 3.48
CA VAL A 98 13.90 6.36 3.23
C VAL A 98 15.01 6.14 2.20
N ILE A 99 15.20 7.07 1.25
CA ILE A 99 16.29 6.97 0.25
C ILE A 99 17.67 7.30 0.82
N LYS A 100 17.75 7.88 2.02
CA LYS A 100 19.02 8.07 2.73
C LYS A 100 19.50 6.80 3.41
N GLU A 101 18.66 5.80 3.53
CA GLU A 101 19.00 4.49 4.07
C GLU A 101 19.26 3.52 2.90
N ASN A 102 20.53 3.19 2.69
CA ASN A 102 20.95 2.31 1.59
C ASN A 102 20.20 0.96 1.68
N GLY A 103 19.65 0.52 0.55
CA GLY A 103 18.96 -0.75 0.45
C GLY A 103 17.64 -0.85 1.22
N PHE A 104 17.02 0.28 1.60
CA PHE A 104 15.77 0.28 2.38
C PHE A 104 14.70 -0.64 1.77
N PHE A 105 14.54 -0.62 0.46
CA PHE A 105 13.56 -1.44 -0.26
C PHE A 105 14.12 -2.76 -0.79
N SER A 106 15.44 -2.83 -1.08
CA SER A 106 16.05 -3.97 -1.79
C SER A 106 16.81 -4.95 -0.90
N ASP A 107 17.46 -4.47 0.19
CA ASP A 107 18.43 -5.28 0.92
C ASP A 107 17.84 -5.88 2.20
N LYS A 108 16.85 -5.21 2.82
CA LYS A 108 16.12 -5.77 3.96
C LYS A 108 15.12 -6.81 3.49
N SER A 109 15.23 -8.01 4.05
CA SER A 109 14.40 -9.15 3.66
C SER A 109 13.43 -9.55 4.76
N PHE A 110 12.20 -9.92 4.36
CA PHE A 110 11.12 -10.37 5.21
C PHE A 110 10.68 -11.77 4.80
N SER A 111 10.34 -12.60 5.77
CA SER A 111 9.69 -13.88 5.50
C SER A 111 8.18 -13.67 5.35
N ILE A 112 7.58 -14.27 4.32
CA ILE A 112 6.13 -14.42 4.16
C ILE A 112 5.89 -15.90 3.88
N GLY A 113 5.41 -16.64 4.87
CA GLY A 113 5.40 -18.10 4.82
C GLY A 113 6.83 -18.64 4.63
N LYS A 114 7.01 -19.41 3.57
CA LYS A 114 8.31 -20.01 3.21
C LYS A 114 9.16 -19.16 2.27
N VAL A 115 8.67 -18.00 1.87
CA VAL A 115 9.36 -17.14 0.91
C VAL A 115 10.04 -16.01 1.66
N VAL A 116 11.29 -15.69 1.26
CA VAL A 116 12.04 -14.54 1.76
C VAL A 116 12.10 -13.50 0.64
N LEU A 117 11.62 -12.29 0.93
CA LEU A 117 11.41 -11.23 -0.06
C LEU A 117 11.88 -9.88 0.50
N SER A 118 12.42 -9.04 -0.37
CA SER A 118 12.56 -7.61 -0.10
C SER A 118 11.21 -6.89 -0.32
N LEU A 119 11.10 -5.62 0.08
CA LEU A 119 9.93 -4.80 -0.23
C LEU A 119 9.76 -4.65 -1.75
N ASP A 120 10.86 -4.43 -2.47
CA ASP A 120 10.88 -4.39 -3.94
C ASP A 120 10.36 -5.68 -4.58
N ASP A 121 10.75 -6.84 -4.04
CA ASP A 121 10.27 -8.13 -4.52
C ASP A 121 8.78 -8.31 -4.25
N LEU A 122 8.33 -7.92 -3.05
CA LEU A 122 6.93 -8.02 -2.64
C LEU A 122 6.03 -7.15 -3.55
N GLU A 123 6.45 -5.92 -3.84
CA GLU A 123 5.74 -5.01 -4.75
C GLU A 123 5.81 -5.52 -6.20
N LYS A 124 7.04 -5.61 -6.76
CA LYS A 124 7.25 -5.73 -8.21
C LYS A 124 7.03 -7.16 -8.71
N LYS A 125 7.53 -8.17 -7.96
CA LYS A 125 7.46 -9.57 -8.41
C LYS A 125 6.20 -10.28 -7.91
N ILE A 126 5.79 -10.03 -6.67
CA ILE A 126 4.65 -10.72 -6.07
C ILE A 126 3.35 -10.01 -6.42
N LEU A 127 3.16 -8.75 -6.01
CA LEU A 127 1.90 -8.04 -6.22
C LEU A 127 1.67 -7.71 -7.69
N PHE A 128 2.54 -6.92 -8.32
CA PHE A 128 2.42 -6.56 -9.74
C PHE A 128 2.74 -7.72 -10.70
N GLY A 129 3.42 -8.77 -10.23
CA GLY A 129 3.57 -10.02 -10.98
C GLY A 129 2.25 -10.74 -11.18
N LYS A 130 1.37 -10.74 -10.17
CA LYS A 130 0.06 -11.42 -10.19
C LYS A 130 -1.07 -10.48 -10.62
N SER A 131 -1.08 -9.22 -10.17
CA SER A 131 -2.11 -8.22 -10.50
C SER A 131 -1.55 -7.13 -11.41
N LYS A 132 -2.31 -6.78 -12.47
CA LYS A 132 -1.98 -5.66 -13.37
C LYS A 132 -2.80 -4.41 -13.07
N ASP A 133 -3.43 -4.35 -11.91
CA ASP A 133 -4.29 -3.25 -11.50
C ASP A 133 -3.47 -2.01 -11.16
N SER A 134 -3.60 -0.98 -11.97
CA SER A 134 -2.88 0.29 -11.76
C SER A 134 -3.30 1.05 -10.49
N ARG A 135 -4.49 0.75 -9.94
CA ARG A 135 -4.97 1.37 -8.69
C ARG A 135 -4.11 0.99 -7.48
N LEU A 136 -3.36 -0.11 -7.58
CA LEU A 136 -2.41 -0.55 -6.54
C LEU A 136 -1.36 0.52 -6.23
N HIS A 137 -0.97 1.35 -7.21
CA HIS A 137 -0.03 2.45 -6.99
C HIS A 137 -0.55 3.52 -6.02
N PHE A 138 -1.86 3.62 -5.82
CA PHE A 138 -2.47 4.53 -4.84
C PHE A 138 -2.65 3.91 -3.46
N ALA A 139 -2.55 2.58 -3.37
CA ALA A 139 -2.74 1.83 -2.12
C ALA A 139 -1.43 1.52 -1.39
N LEU A 140 -0.29 1.54 -2.12
CA LEU A 140 1.04 1.28 -1.55
C LEU A 140 1.71 2.59 -1.13
N SER A 141 2.36 2.59 0.03
CA SER A 141 3.11 3.74 0.52
C SER A 141 4.59 3.39 0.69
N CYS A 142 5.46 4.21 0.12
CA CYS A 142 6.91 4.11 0.29
C CYS A 142 7.44 4.99 1.45
N ALA A 143 6.58 5.39 2.39
CA ALA A 143 6.89 6.26 3.52
C ALA A 143 7.42 7.66 3.14
N ALA A 144 7.10 8.16 1.96
CA ALA A 144 7.49 9.49 1.50
C ALA A 144 6.26 10.43 1.40
N VAL A 145 6.49 11.74 1.58
CA VAL A 145 5.45 12.78 1.40
C VAL A 145 4.89 12.77 -0.02
N GLY A 146 5.73 12.44 -1.03
CA GLY A 146 5.31 12.35 -2.42
C GLY A 146 4.45 11.13 -2.77
N CYS A 147 4.26 10.16 -1.84
CA CYS A 147 3.33 9.05 -2.04
C CYS A 147 1.88 9.54 -2.10
N PRO A 148 0.99 8.79 -2.75
CA PRO A 148 -0.43 8.92 -2.47
C PRO A 148 -0.70 8.83 -0.96
N PRO A 149 -1.72 9.53 -0.44
CA PRO A 149 -2.00 9.51 0.99
C PRO A 149 -2.25 8.09 1.48
N LEU A 150 -1.50 7.65 2.49
CA LEU A 150 -1.67 6.31 3.07
C LEU A 150 -3.06 6.19 3.70
N SER A 151 -3.78 5.12 3.34
CA SER A 151 -5.13 4.87 3.86
C SER A 151 -5.12 4.69 5.38
N LYS A 152 -6.08 5.34 6.05
CA LYS A 152 -6.39 5.14 7.45
C LYS A 152 -7.21 3.87 7.71
N THR A 153 -7.76 3.27 6.65
CA THR A 153 -8.61 2.08 6.70
C THR A 153 -7.85 0.88 6.16
N VAL A 154 -7.93 -0.25 6.86
CA VAL A 154 -7.37 -1.52 6.40
C VAL A 154 -8.04 -1.99 5.10
N TYR A 155 -7.28 -2.53 4.17
CA TYR A 155 -7.81 -3.14 2.96
C TYR A 155 -8.38 -4.52 3.28
N MET A 156 -9.66 -4.74 2.97
CA MET A 156 -10.39 -5.97 3.27
C MET A 156 -10.68 -6.77 2.00
N PRO A 157 -10.54 -8.11 2.01
CA PRO A 157 -10.80 -8.94 0.83
C PRO A 157 -12.17 -8.70 0.19
N GLN A 158 -13.21 -8.55 1.02
CA GLN A 158 -14.60 -8.43 0.58
C GLN A 158 -14.91 -7.12 -0.14
N THR A 159 -14.13 -6.07 0.13
CA THR A 159 -14.34 -4.70 -0.37
C THR A 159 -13.11 -4.15 -1.08
N ILE A 160 -12.15 -5.01 -1.46
CA ILE A 160 -10.87 -4.57 -2.02
C ILE A 160 -11.05 -3.73 -3.29
N ASN A 161 -11.97 -4.08 -4.17
CA ASN A 161 -12.19 -3.36 -5.42
C ASN A 161 -12.75 -1.95 -5.17
N GLU A 162 -13.73 -1.84 -4.29
CA GLU A 162 -14.34 -0.57 -3.87
C GLU A 162 -13.30 0.31 -3.15
N GLN A 163 -12.48 -0.28 -2.28
CA GLN A 163 -11.43 0.45 -1.56
C GLN A 163 -10.31 0.94 -2.49
N LEU A 164 -9.96 0.16 -3.52
CA LEU A 164 -9.00 0.61 -4.54
C LEU A 164 -9.55 1.75 -5.41
N ASP A 165 -10.84 1.72 -5.77
CA ASP A 165 -11.49 2.82 -6.50
C ASP A 165 -11.58 4.08 -5.63
N GLU A 166 -11.94 3.93 -4.36
CA GLU A 166 -11.99 5.03 -3.40
C GLU A 166 -10.61 5.67 -3.22
N GLN A 167 -9.57 4.86 -3.01
CA GLN A 167 -8.21 5.34 -2.81
C GLN A 167 -7.64 6.03 -4.07
N ALA A 168 -7.94 5.51 -5.26
CA ALA A 168 -7.61 6.16 -6.52
C ALA A 168 -8.33 7.51 -6.64
N THR A 169 -9.62 7.55 -6.28
CA THR A 169 -10.43 8.79 -6.30
C THR A 169 -9.89 9.82 -5.32
N ILE A 170 -9.55 9.43 -4.09
CA ILE A 170 -8.94 10.32 -3.09
C ILE A 170 -7.63 10.89 -3.62
N SER A 171 -6.73 10.03 -4.08
CA SER A 171 -5.40 10.43 -4.53
C SER A 171 -5.45 11.33 -5.78
N ILE A 172 -6.29 11.01 -6.76
CA ILE A 172 -6.37 11.75 -8.02
C ILE A 172 -7.06 13.12 -7.83
N ASN A 173 -7.90 13.29 -6.81
CA ASN A 173 -8.52 14.57 -6.47
C ASN A 173 -7.76 15.36 -5.39
N ASP A 174 -6.63 14.85 -4.91
CA ASP A 174 -5.74 15.59 -4.02
C ASP A 174 -4.92 16.61 -4.84
N PRO A 175 -5.09 17.94 -4.59
CA PRO A 175 -4.39 18.98 -5.34
C PRO A 175 -2.88 19.00 -5.10
N ASP A 176 -2.39 18.37 -4.04
CA ASP A 176 -0.95 18.22 -3.79
C ASP A 176 -0.37 17.08 -4.62
N PHE A 177 -1.18 16.06 -4.96
CA PHE A 177 -0.76 14.91 -5.75
C PHE A 177 -1.03 15.08 -7.26
N ILE A 178 -2.19 15.64 -7.66
CA ILE A 178 -2.53 15.96 -9.05
C ILE A 178 -2.86 17.45 -9.16
N ARG A 179 -1.96 18.25 -9.77
CA ARG A 179 -2.05 19.72 -9.82
C ARG A 179 -2.60 20.16 -11.16
N VAL A 180 -3.88 20.52 -11.21
CA VAL A 180 -4.56 20.97 -12.45
C VAL A 180 -4.58 22.48 -12.53
N ASP A 181 -3.91 23.06 -13.54
CA ASP A 181 -4.01 24.49 -13.90
C ASP A 181 -4.93 24.63 -15.12
N ARG A 182 -6.21 24.95 -14.87
CA ARG A 182 -7.22 25.06 -15.92
C ARG A 182 -7.00 26.29 -16.81
N THR A 183 -6.35 27.34 -16.27
CA THR A 183 -6.06 28.56 -17.02
C THR A 183 -4.96 28.32 -18.06
N LYS A 184 -3.90 27.61 -17.66
CA LYS A 184 -2.79 27.26 -18.55
C LYS A 184 -3.05 25.99 -19.36
N LYS A 185 -4.17 25.30 -19.12
CA LYS A 185 -4.46 23.96 -19.68
C LYS A 185 -3.29 23.01 -19.47
N GLU A 186 -2.84 22.92 -18.21
CA GLU A 186 -1.69 22.11 -17.80
C GLU A 186 -2.07 21.25 -16.59
N VAL A 187 -1.54 20.02 -16.54
CA VAL A 187 -1.61 19.15 -15.39
C VAL A 187 -0.21 18.70 -14.99
N GLN A 188 0.11 18.84 -13.71
CA GLN A 188 1.36 18.34 -13.16
C GLN A 188 1.08 17.07 -12.33
N LEU A 189 1.69 15.98 -12.73
CA LEU A 189 1.53 14.66 -12.15
C LEU A 189 2.73 14.30 -11.28
N SER A 190 2.50 13.48 -10.27
CA SER A 190 3.58 12.81 -9.54
C SER A 190 4.47 12.01 -10.50
N GLN A 191 5.77 11.92 -10.20
CA GLN A 191 6.70 11.07 -10.94
C GLN A 191 6.31 9.58 -10.94
N ILE A 192 5.41 9.13 -10.09
CA ILE A 192 4.81 7.79 -10.19
C ILE A 192 4.21 7.55 -11.58
N PHE A 193 3.56 8.56 -12.19
CA PHE A 193 3.03 8.48 -13.56
C PHE A 193 4.12 8.51 -14.64
N GLU A 194 5.33 8.92 -14.31
CA GLU A 194 6.49 8.82 -15.19
C GLU A 194 7.15 7.44 -15.07
N TRP A 195 7.45 6.99 -13.85
CA TRP A 195 8.13 5.73 -13.58
C TRP A 195 7.30 4.51 -13.99
N TYR A 196 6.00 4.55 -13.73
CA TYR A 196 5.05 3.47 -14.02
C TYR A 196 4.07 3.86 -15.14
N GLY A 197 4.51 4.71 -16.07
CA GLY A 197 3.66 5.31 -17.10
C GLY A 197 2.80 4.30 -17.87
N LEU A 198 3.34 3.12 -18.18
CA LEU A 198 2.63 2.05 -18.90
C LEU A 198 1.44 1.47 -18.12
N HIS A 199 1.43 1.57 -16.78
CA HIS A 199 0.30 1.13 -15.96
C HIS A 199 -0.90 2.09 -16.06
N PHE A 200 -0.65 3.36 -16.41
CA PHE A 200 -1.66 4.42 -16.52
C PHE A 200 -2.02 4.79 -17.96
N GLY A 201 -1.22 4.31 -18.93
CA GLY A 201 -1.40 4.58 -20.35
C GLY A 201 -0.06 4.82 -21.05
N SER A 202 0.05 4.39 -22.30
CA SER A 202 1.27 4.47 -23.10
C SER A 202 1.57 5.88 -23.65
N SER A 203 0.66 6.84 -23.46
CA SER A 203 0.80 8.23 -23.91
C SER A 203 0.23 9.21 -22.85
N LYS A 204 0.65 10.49 -22.93
CA LYS A 204 0.12 11.55 -22.08
C LYS A 204 -1.41 11.67 -22.15
N LYS A 205 -1.95 11.54 -23.36
CA LYS A 205 -3.40 11.54 -23.60
C LYS A 205 -4.09 10.39 -22.85
N GLN A 206 -3.53 9.19 -22.89
CA GLN A 206 -4.09 8.04 -22.16
C GLN A 206 -3.95 8.21 -20.65
N GLN A 207 -2.87 8.82 -20.15
CA GLN A 207 -2.75 9.15 -18.74
C GLN A 207 -3.86 10.14 -18.29
N ILE A 208 -4.17 11.17 -19.10
CA ILE A 208 -5.31 12.06 -18.83
C ILE A 208 -6.63 11.30 -18.86
N ALA A 209 -6.84 10.43 -19.84
CA ALA A 209 -8.05 9.60 -19.91
C ALA A 209 -8.17 8.68 -18.68
N TYR A 210 -7.07 8.17 -18.15
CA TYR A 210 -7.04 7.42 -16.90
C TYR A 210 -7.47 8.29 -15.72
N LEU A 211 -6.89 9.51 -15.57
CA LEU A 211 -7.25 10.45 -14.50
C LEU A 211 -8.74 10.81 -14.54
N ASN A 212 -9.28 11.07 -15.74
CA ASN A 212 -10.67 11.46 -15.94
C ASN A 212 -11.69 10.41 -15.49
N ARG A 213 -11.27 9.17 -15.25
CA ARG A 213 -12.13 8.13 -14.65
C ARG A 213 -12.42 8.41 -13.17
N TYR A 214 -11.56 9.18 -12.49
CA TYR A 214 -11.60 9.43 -11.06
C TYR A 214 -11.73 10.91 -10.71
N LEU A 215 -11.35 11.83 -11.61
CA LEU A 215 -11.46 13.28 -11.37
C LEU A 215 -12.92 13.70 -11.24
N LYS A 216 -13.23 14.44 -10.17
CA LYS A 216 -14.54 15.09 -9.97
C LYS A 216 -14.89 16.04 -11.11
N GLU A 217 -13.88 16.74 -11.62
CA GLU A 217 -13.99 17.66 -12.74
C GLU A 217 -13.00 17.20 -13.82
N PRO A 218 -13.43 16.45 -14.83
CA PRO A 218 -12.57 16.01 -15.92
C PRO A 218 -11.85 17.16 -16.61
N ILE A 219 -10.68 16.87 -17.17
CA ILE A 219 -9.87 17.79 -17.97
C ILE A 219 -9.80 17.34 -19.42
N ASP A 220 -9.61 18.28 -20.33
CA ASP A 220 -9.48 17.98 -21.77
C ASP A 220 -8.18 17.20 -22.02
N GLU A 221 -8.23 16.21 -22.90
CA GLU A 221 -7.09 15.35 -23.25
C GLU A 221 -5.93 16.09 -23.94
N SER A 222 -6.14 17.33 -24.36
CA SER A 222 -5.12 18.21 -24.95
C SER A 222 -4.28 18.96 -23.88
N TYR A 223 -4.62 18.82 -22.59
CA TYR A 223 -3.84 19.47 -21.54
C TYR A 223 -2.38 19.01 -21.58
N LYS A 224 -1.48 19.97 -21.36
CA LYS A 224 -0.05 19.67 -21.28
C LYS A 224 0.26 18.95 -19.98
N VAL A 225 0.81 17.74 -20.09
CA VAL A 225 1.25 16.94 -18.93
C VAL A 225 2.71 17.25 -18.61
N LYS A 226 2.97 17.59 -17.37
CA LYS A 226 4.31 17.71 -16.77
C LYS A 226 4.42 16.76 -15.58
N PHE A 227 5.65 16.45 -15.17
CA PHE A 227 5.93 15.75 -13.92
C PHE A 227 6.64 16.71 -12.97
N TYR A 228 6.24 16.70 -11.69
CA TYR A 228 6.95 17.41 -10.63
C TYR A 228 7.89 16.46 -9.91
N GLN A 229 8.94 17.02 -9.31
CA GLN A 229 9.93 16.26 -8.55
C GLN A 229 9.25 15.60 -7.33
N TYR A 230 9.49 14.30 -7.15
CA TYR A 230 8.94 13.53 -6.06
C TYR A 230 9.56 13.93 -4.73
N ASP A 231 8.74 14.14 -3.72
CA ASP A 231 9.17 14.50 -2.39
C ASP A 231 9.47 13.25 -1.56
N TRP A 232 10.75 12.97 -1.38
CA TRP A 232 11.26 11.83 -0.61
C TRP A 232 11.40 12.09 0.88
N ASN A 233 11.01 13.26 1.40
CA ASN A 233 10.94 13.48 2.84
C ASN A 233 9.99 12.47 3.47
N LEU A 234 10.34 12.00 4.68
CA LEU A 234 9.53 11.03 5.40
C LEU A 234 8.13 11.59 5.65
N ASN A 235 7.09 10.78 5.41
CA ASN A 235 5.70 11.11 5.71
C ASN A 235 5.41 11.05 7.23
N ASP A 236 6.23 11.73 8.01
CA ASP A 236 6.19 11.72 9.47
C ASP A 236 5.14 12.72 10.00
N TRP A 237 4.22 12.22 10.81
CA TRP A 237 3.27 13.05 11.53
C TRP A 237 3.96 13.64 12.76
N LYS A 238 4.75 14.69 12.58
CA LYS A 238 5.29 15.46 13.69
C LYS A 238 4.14 16.21 14.35
N LYS A 239 3.81 15.86 15.61
CA LYS A 239 2.96 16.74 16.40
C LYS A 239 3.68 18.10 16.50
N PRO A 240 2.96 19.22 16.26
CA PRO A 240 3.49 20.54 16.52
C PRO A 240 3.82 20.69 17.99
#